data_ba2a7e559da789d06d38cdca29c85c6c
#
_entry.id   ba2a7e559da789d06d38cdca29c85c6c
#
_cell.length_a   1.000
_cell.length_b   1.000
_cell.length_c   1.000
_cell.angle_alpha   90.00
_cell.angle_beta   90.00
_cell.angle_gamma   90.00
#
_symmetry.space_group_name_H-M   'P 1'
#
loop_
_entity.id
_entity.type
_entity.pdbx_description
1 polymer ?
#
loop_
_entity_poly.entity_id
_entity_poly.type
_entity_poly.pdbx_seq_one_letter_code
_entity_poly.pdbx_strand_id
1 'polypeptide(L)'
;MKTKPLGLTLAALAIAGWLTFVLFGRAPLAPEVKFSTLSGRVITTQDLKGKVTLINFWATSCAPCVKELPGMAEIYKKYNAQGFETIAVAMEYDPPNYVRNFSERNQLPFPVALDARGEIAQAFGKVSGDVRVVPTSFVINKQGRIIKSYLGELDFVKFQMLLDTALKEAA
;
A
#
# COMPACT_ATOMS: atom_id res chain seq x y z
N MET A 1 -14.87 -32.45 48.09
CA MET A 1 -14.70 -32.23 46.63
C MET A 1 -14.47 -30.74 46.43
N LYS A 2 -13.24 -30.33 45.98
CA LYS A 2 -12.90 -28.92 45.72
C LYS A 2 -13.38 -28.56 44.31
N THR A 3 -14.43 -27.78 44.17
CA THR A 3 -14.89 -27.23 42.89
C THR A 3 -13.83 -26.22 42.40
N LYS A 4 -13.06 -26.58 41.40
CA LYS A 4 -12.16 -25.63 40.71
C LYS A 4 -13.00 -24.51 40.10
N PRO A 5 -12.57 -23.25 40.22
CA PRO A 5 -13.33 -22.12 39.71
C PRO A 5 -13.23 -22.09 38.19
N LEU A 6 -14.22 -22.67 37.52
CA LEU A 6 -14.37 -22.68 36.04
C LEU A 6 -14.32 -21.24 35.46
N GLY A 7 -14.75 -20.24 36.23
CA GLY A 7 -14.69 -18.84 35.82
C GLY A 7 -13.31 -18.24 35.68
N LEU A 8 -12.30 -18.66 36.49
CA LEU A 8 -10.93 -18.16 36.39
C LEU A 8 -10.24 -18.66 35.12
N THR A 9 -10.52 -19.90 34.70
CA THR A 9 -9.94 -20.48 33.50
C THR A 9 -10.49 -19.84 32.21
N LEU A 10 -11.78 -19.53 32.17
CA LEU A 10 -12.41 -18.83 31.06
C LEU A 10 -11.92 -17.39 30.93
N ALA A 11 -11.74 -16.67 32.03
CA ALA A 11 -11.18 -15.32 32.03
C ALA A 11 -9.72 -15.30 31.56
N ALA A 12 -8.90 -16.26 32.01
CA ALA A 12 -7.51 -16.39 31.56
C ALA A 12 -7.41 -16.68 30.05
N LEU A 13 -8.26 -17.53 29.50
CA LEU A 13 -8.32 -17.83 28.06
C LEU A 13 -8.77 -16.63 27.25
N ALA A 14 -9.75 -15.86 27.73
CA ALA A 14 -10.20 -14.64 27.07
C ALA A 14 -9.11 -13.56 27.05
N ILE A 15 -8.39 -13.37 28.16
CA ILE A 15 -7.26 -12.43 28.26
C ILE A 15 -6.10 -12.88 27.35
N ALA A 16 -5.76 -14.18 27.33
CA ALA A 16 -4.73 -14.71 26.46
C ALA A 16 -5.10 -14.55 24.97
N GLY A 17 -6.35 -14.82 24.60
CA GLY A 17 -6.87 -14.63 23.24
C GLY A 17 -6.84 -13.15 22.83
N TRP A 18 -7.25 -12.25 23.72
CA TRP A 18 -7.20 -10.79 23.48
C TRP A 18 -5.76 -10.29 23.35
N LEU A 19 -4.86 -10.78 24.23
CA LEU A 19 -3.43 -10.43 24.17
C LEU A 19 -2.77 -10.93 22.88
N THR A 20 -3.08 -12.14 22.44
CA THR A 20 -2.62 -12.71 21.17
C THR A 20 -3.14 -11.88 19.99
N PHE A 21 -4.42 -11.50 20.00
CA PHE A 21 -5.02 -10.62 18.99
C PHE A 21 -4.33 -9.24 18.95
N VAL A 22 -4.07 -8.64 20.12
CA VAL A 22 -3.41 -7.31 20.21
C VAL A 22 -1.94 -7.38 19.76
N LEU A 23 -1.23 -8.47 20.06
CA LEU A 23 0.19 -8.61 19.71
C LEU A 23 0.42 -9.09 18.28
N PHE A 24 -0.43 -9.97 17.75
CA PHE A 24 -0.22 -10.62 16.43
C PHE A 24 -1.27 -10.27 15.38
N GLY A 25 -2.41 -9.70 15.78
CA GLY A 25 -3.52 -9.37 14.87
C GLY A 25 -3.42 -8.02 14.16
N ARG A 26 -2.35 -7.24 14.41
CA ARG A 26 -2.21 -5.93 13.76
C ARG A 26 -1.46 -6.06 12.44
N ALA A 27 -2.06 -5.55 11.35
CA ALA A 27 -1.40 -5.41 10.07
C ALA A 27 -0.05 -4.69 10.22
N PRO A 28 1.02 -5.10 9.49
CA PRO A 28 2.34 -4.53 9.63
C PRO A 28 2.35 -3.04 9.26
N LEU A 29 3.26 -2.28 9.87
CA LEU A 29 3.50 -0.89 9.46
C LEU A 29 4.21 -0.88 8.10
N ALA A 30 3.84 0.08 7.26
CA ALA A 30 4.58 0.36 6.04
C ALA A 30 6.01 0.79 6.39
N PRO A 31 7.02 0.40 5.58
CA PRO A 31 8.40 0.78 5.83
C PRO A 31 8.59 2.29 5.65
N GLU A 32 9.52 2.85 6.43
CA GLU A 32 9.91 4.26 6.30
C GLU A 32 10.81 4.43 5.07
N VAL A 33 10.28 5.06 4.02
CA VAL A 33 10.98 5.30 2.76
C VAL A 33 10.73 6.71 2.25
N LYS A 34 11.54 7.13 1.28
CA LYS A 34 11.43 8.41 0.56
C LYS A 34 11.14 8.14 -0.91
N PHE A 35 10.08 8.70 -1.41
CA PHE A 35 9.65 8.62 -2.80
C PHE A 35 10.13 9.88 -3.55
N SER A 36 11.20 9.76 -4.33
CA SER A 36 11.68 10.83 -5.21
C SER A 36 10.83 10.86 -6.47
N THR A 37 9.93 11.83 -6.60
CA THR A 37 8.98 11.89 -7.70
C THR A 37 9.54 12.54 -8.95
N LEU A 38 8.94 12.26 -10.11
CA LEU A 38 9.29 12.90 -11.40
C LEU A 38 9.11 14.42 -11.40
N SER A 39 8.22 14.95 -10.54
CA SER A 39 8.01 16.38 -10.35
C SER A 39 9.10 17.06 -9.49
N GLY A 40 10.09 16.31 -9.01
CA GLY A 40 11.15 16.81 -8.11
C GLY A 40 10.74 16.88 -6.63
N ARG A 41 9.50 16.55 -6.29
CA ARG A 41 9.07 16.46 -4.88
C ARG A 41 9.58 15.17 -4.25
N VAL A 42 9.96 15.25 -2.98
CA VAL A 42 10.21 14.08 -2.13
C VAL A 42 9.01 13.91 -1.21
N ILE A 43 8.37 12.74 -1.28
CA ILE A 43 7.28 12.35 -0.40
C ILE A 43 7.84 11.25 0.52
N THR A 44 7.57 11.33 1.81
CA THR A 44 7.96 10.31 2.79
C THR A 44 6.76 9.48 3.21
N THR A 45 6.98 8.29 3.76
CA THR A 45 5.91 7.48 4.36
C THR A 45 5.17 8.25 5.47
N GLN A 46 5.85 9.16 6.18
CA GLN A 46 5.24 9.99 7.22
C GLN A 46 4.24 11.01 6.65
N ASP A 47 4.52 11.57 5.46
CA ASP A 47 3.64 12.53 4.78
C ASP A 47 2.33 11.88 4.29
N LEU A 48 2.28 10.55 4.27
CA LEU A 48 1.12 9.77 3.86
C LEU A 48 0.19 9.41 5.03
N LYS A 49 0.60 9.66 6.28
CA LYS A 49 -0.26 9.43 7.45
C LYS A 49 -1.52 10.29 7.39
N GLY A 50 -2.62 9.74 7.86
CA GLY A 50 -3.95 10.35 7.75
C GLY A 50 -4.62 10.13 6.38
N LYS A 51 -3.91 9.55 5.41
CA LYS A 51 -4.46 9.18 4.09
C LYS A 51 -4.51 7.67 3.93
N VAL A 52 -5.49 7.18 3.15
CA VAL A 52 -5.43 5.83 2.59
C VAL A 52 -4.56 5.89 1.34
N THR A 53 -3.51 5.07 1.27
CA THR A 53 -2.52 5.18 0.20
C THR A 53 -2.37 3.88 -0.57
N LEU A 54 -2.34 3.95 -1.89
CA LEU A 54 -1.91 2.89 -2.79
C LEU A 54 -0.46 3.11 -3.18
N ILE A 55 0.42 2.17 -2.82
CA ILE A 55 1.78 2.09 -3.38
C ILE A 55 1.76 1.00 -4.44
N ASN A 56 2.01 1.36 -5.71
CA ASN A 56 2.01 0.43 -6.84
C ASN A 56 3.40 0.37 -7.46
N PHE A 57 3.99 -0.80 -7.49
CA PHE A 57 5.27 -1.07 -8.15
C PHE A 57 5.02 -1.53 -9.58
N TRP A 58 5.66 -0.85 -10.55
CA TRP A 58 5.40 -1.04 -11.97
C TRP A 58 6.63 -0.78 -12.85
N ALA A 59 6.54 -1.10 -14.13
CA ALA A 59 7.52 -0.73 -15.14
C ALA A 59 6.84 -0.44 -16.49
N THR A 60 7.46 0.40 -17.32
CA THR A 60 6.97 0.73 -18.65
C THR A 60 6.98 -0.47 -19.61
N SER A 61 7.87 -1.44 -19.36
CA SER A 61 7.97 -2.70 -20.09
C SER A 61 6.99 -3.79 -19.63
N CYS A 62 6.25 -3.54 -18.56
CA CYS A 62 5.30 -4.48 -17.97
C CYS A 62 3.90 -4.27 -18.55
N ALA A 63 3.48 -5.11 -19.49
CA ALA A 63 2.19 -4.98 -20.16
C ALA A 63 0.97 -4.97 -19.20
N PRO A 64 0.84 -5.88 -18.19
CA PRO A 64 -0.25 -5.81 -17.23
C PRO A 64 -0.20 -4.54 -16.37
N CYS A 65 1.00 -4.03 -16.03
CA CYS A 65 1.13 -2.78 -15.29
C CYS A 65 0.55 -1.60 -16.09
N VAL A 66 0.95 -1.49 -17.37
CA VAL A 66 0.48 -0.42 -18.26
C VAL A 66 -1.04 -0.49 -18.45
N LYS A 67 -1.60 -1.69 -18.54
CA LYS A 67 -3.05 -1.93 -18.69
C LYS A 67 -3.86 -1.44 -17.49
N GLU A 68 -3.34 -1.54 -16.26
CA GLU A 68 -4.08 -1.12 -15.06
C GLU A 68 -4.03 0.39 -14.76
N LEU A 69 -3.02 1.12 -15.25
CA LEU A 69 -2.82 2.54 -14.94
C LEU A 69 -4.03 3.44 -15.24
N PRO A 70 -4.77 3.27 -16.36
CA PRO A 70 -6.00 4.06 -16.59
C PRO A 70 -7.05 3.87 -15.50
N GLY A 71 -7.29 2.64 -15.05
CA GLY A 71 -8.21 2.35 -13.94
C GLY A 71 -7.75 2.96 -12.62
N MET A 72 -6.44 2.92 -12.35
CA MET A 72 -5.87 3.62 -11.19
C MET A 72 -6.08 5.14 -11.28
N ALA A 73 -5.93 5.73 -12.48
CA ALA A 73 -6.15 7.16 -12.69
C ALA A 73 -7.60 7.57 -12.42
N GLU A 74 -8.57 6.77 -12.84
CA GLU A 74 -9.99 7.02 -12.55
C GLU A 74 -10.29 6.94 -11.04
N ILE A 75 -9.75 5.94 -10.35
CA ILE A 75 -9.89 5.81 -8.90
C ILE A 75 -9.22 7.00 -8.20
N TYR A 76 -8.03 7.38 -8.61
CA TYR A 76 -7.35 8.54 -8.04
C TYR A 76 -8.17 9.82 -8.16
N LYS A 77 -8.69 10.13 -9.36
CA LYS A 77 -9.54 11.30 -9.58
C LYS A 77 -10.78 11.27 -8.68
N LYS A 78 -11.40 10.11 -8.51
CA LYS A 78 -12.62 9.94 -7.71
C LYS A 78 -12.38 10.12 -6.19
N TYR A 79 -11.27 9.62 -5.66
CA TYR A 79 -11.07 9.47 -4.21
C TYR A 79 -9.99 10.39 -3.62
N ASN A 80 -9.13 11.03 -4.43
CA ASN A 80 -8.03 11.85 -3.91
C ASN A 80 -8.52 12.98 -2.98
N ALA A 81 -9.57 13.70 -3.36
CA ALA A 81 -10.18 14.74 -2.52
C ALA A 81 -10.80 14.20 -1.21
N GLN A 82 -10.99 12.91 -1.09
CA GLN A 82 -11.55 12.24 0.08
C GLN A 82 -10.46 11.68 1.02
N GLY A 83 -9.18 11.99 0.76
CA GLY A 83 -8.06 11.53 1.56
C GLY A 83 -7.41 10.22 1.05
N PHE A 84 -7.57 9.91 -0.22
CA PHE A 84 -6.84 8.86 -0.91
C PHE A 84 -5.61 9.41 -1.62
N GLU A 85 -4.51 8.64 -1.59
CA GLU A 85 -3.29 8.97 -2.34
C GLU A 85 -2.80 7.74 -3.12
N THR A 86 -2.10 7.97 -4.23
CA THR A 86 -1.42 6.92 -5.00
C THR A 86 0.01 7.34 -5.24
N ILE A 87 0.96 6.45 -5.00
CA ILE A 87 2.36 6.60 -5.44
C ILE A 87 2.68 5.43 -6.37
N ALA A 88 2.88 5.72 -7.65
CA ALA A 88 3.36 4.73 -8.62
C ALA A 88 4.89 4.72 -8.59
N VAL A 89 5.48 3.61 -8.15
CA VAL A 89 6.93 3.44 -7.99
C VAL A 89 7.47 2.65 -9.17
N ALA A 90 8.22 3.31 -10.05
CA ALA A 90 8.89 2.65 -11.16
C ALA A 90 10.12 1.89 -10.67
N MET A 91 10.24 0.64 -11.11
CA MET A 91 11.30 -0.28 -10.69
C MET A 91 12.69 0.20 -11.17
N GLU A 92 13.74 -0.20 -10.46
CA GLU A 92 15.15 0.22 -10.69
C GLU A 92 15.68 -0.10 -12.10
N TYR A 93 15.15 -1.14 -12.73
CA TYR A 93 15.53 -1.54 -14.08
C TYR A 93 14.82 -0.74 -15.20
N ASP A 94 13.83 0.11 -14.85
CA ASP A 94 13.09 0.91 -15.83
C ASP A 94 13.79 2.27 -16.05
N PRO A 95 14.28 2.59 -17.26
CA PRO A 95 15.03 3.82 -17.49
C PRO A 95 14.21 5.08 -17.14
N PRO A 96 14.76 6.03 -16.36
CA PRO A 96 14.02 7.20 -15.90
C PRO A 96 13.41 8.06 -17.02
N ASN A 97 14.05 8.13 -18.18
CA ASN A 97 13.54 8.85 -19.35
C ASN A 97 12.30 8.15 -19.97
N TYR A 98 12.23 6.81 -19.93
CA TYR A 98 11.05 6.06 -20.38
C TYR A 98 9.88 6.27 -19.44
N VAL A 99 10.13 6.18 -18.13
CA VAL A 99 9.12 6.43 -17.11
C VAL A 99 8.55 7.85 -17.22
N ARG A 100 9.42 8.86 -17.39
CA ARG A 100 9.00 10.26 -17.59
C ARG A 100 8.14 10.42 -18.84
N ASN A 101 8.66 9.99 -19.99
CA ASN A 101 7.96 10.11 -21.26
C ASN A 101 6.61 9.40 -21.25
N PHE A 102 6.56 8.21 -20.63
CA PHE A 102 5.32 7.46 -20.46
C PHE A 102 4.31 8.21 -19.58
N SER A 103 4.75 8.69 -18.42
CA SER A 103 3.90 9.40 -17.46
C SER A 103 3.31 10.69 -18.07
N GLU A 104 4.11 11.46 -18.80
CA GLU A 104 3.70 12.69 -19.47
C GLU A 104 2.69 12.41 -20.58
N ARG A 105 2.98 11.44 -21.47
CA ARG A 105 2.10 11.06 -22.59
C ARG A 105 0.74 10.56 -22.11
N ASN A 106 0.70 9.81 -21.02
CA ASN A 106 -0.52 9.26 -20.45
C ASN A 106 -1.15 10.16 -19.38
N GLN A 107 -0.57 11.34 -19.12
CA GLN A 107 -1.09 12.33 -18.17
C GLN A 107 -1.45 11.72 -16.82
N LEU A 108 -0.56 10.89 -16.26
CA LEU A 108 -0.83 10.22 -14.98
C LEU A 108 -1.10 11.25 -13.87
N PRO A 109 -2.29 11.23 -13.22
CA PRO A 109 -2.71 12.28 -12.30
C PRO A 109 -2.09 12.19 -10.90
N PHE A 110 -1.44 11.08 -10.59
CA PHE A 110 -0.83 10.77 -9.30
C PHE A 110 0.70 10.88 -9.34
N PRO A 111 1.37 11.02 -8.18
CA PRO A 111 2.82 10.99 -8.07
C PRO A 111 3.43 9.71 -8.63
N VAL A 112 4.40 9.87 -9.52
CA VAL A 112 5.26 8.80 -10.03
C VAL A 112 6.65 8.98 -9.44
N ALA A 113 7.14 7.98 -8.73
CA ALA A 113 8.46 7.95 -8.10
C ALA A 113 9.39 6.96 -8.81
N LEU A 114 10.69 7.23 -8.73
CA LEU A 114 11.74 6.34 -9.25
C LEU A 114 12.41 5.61 -8.09
N ASP A 115 12.47 4.29 -8.17
CA ASP A 115 13.24 3.45 -7.23
C ASP A 115 14.61 3.12 -7.81
N ALA A 116 15.43 4.15 -8.10
CA ALA A 116 16.67 4.01 -8.87
C ALA A 116 17.69 3.01 -8.30
N ARG A 117 17.54 2.59 -7.04
CA ARG A 117 18.44 1.63 -6.37
C ARG A 117 17.71 0.39 -5.83
N GLY A 118 16.42 0.25 -6.10
CA GLY A 118 15.61 -0.85 -5.57
C GLY A 118 15.38 -0.82 -4.07
N GLU A 119 15.71 0.30 -3.40
CA GLU A 119 15.62 0.40 -1.94
C GLU A 119 14.18 0.42 -1.43
N ILE A 120 13.26 1.05 -2.20
CA ILE A 120 11.85 1.11 -1.84
C ILE A 120 11.23 -0.28 -1.97
N ALA A 121 11.43 -0.95 -3.12
CA ALA A 121 10.96 -2.30 -3.36
C ALA A 121 11.50 -3.28 -2.31
N GLN A 122 12.81 -3.20 -1.99
CA GLN A 122 13.43 -4.02 -0.95
C GLN A 122 12.80 -3.77 0.44
N ALA A 123 12.55 -2.50 0.80
CA ALA A 123 11.96 -2.16 2.09
C ALA A 123 10.55 -2.73 2.23
N PHE A 124 9.70 -2.59 1.20
CA PHE A 124 8.37 -3.20 1.18
C PHE A 124 8.43 -4.72 1.19
N GLY A 125 9.36 -5.31 0.45
CA GLY A 125 9.58 -6.75 0.40
C GLY A 125 9.90 -7.37 1.76
N LYS A 126 10.67 -6.69 2.60
CA LYS A 126 10.99 -7.14 3.98
C LYS A 126 9.77 -7.22 4.91
N VAL A 127 8.75 -6.41 4.63
CA VAL A 127 7.55 -6.29 5.49
C VAL A 127 6.41 -7.18 5.02
N SER A 128 6.21 -7.31 3.72
CA SER A 128 4.99 -7.89 3.15
C SER A 128 5.21 -8.90 2.03
N GLY A 129 6.45 -9.34 1.84
CA GLY A 129 6.80 -10.30 0.79
C GLY A 129 7.45 -9.64 -0.43
N ASP A 130 7.93 -10.47 -1.34
CA ASP A 130 8.78 -10.07 -2.45
C ASP A 130 8.07 -9.13 -3.46
N VAL A 131 8.74 -8.02 -3.81
CA VAL A 131 8.27 -7.01 -4.76
C VAL A 131 8.95 -7.15 -6.14
N ARG A 132 9.74 -8.21 -6.37
CA ARG A 132 10.42 -8.45 -7.66
C ARG A 132 9.48 -8.72 -8.83
N VAL A 133 8.24 -9.13 -8.56
CA VAL A 133 7.20 -9.33 -9.57
C VAL A 133 6.33 -8.09 -9.65
N VAL A 134 6.11 -7.56 -10.85
CA VAL A 134 5.22 -6.40 -11.10
C VAL A 134 4.05 -6.80 -12.01
N PRO A 135 2.86 -6.18 -11.84
CA PRO A 135 2.55 -5.19 -10.83
C PRO A 135 2.42 -5.82 -9.44
N THR A 136 2.91 -5.11 -8.42
CA THR A 136 2.67 -5.43 -7.02
C THR A 136 2.19 -4.16 -6.32
N SER A 137 1.09 -4.27 -5.55
CA SER A 137 0.48 -3.12 -4.91
C SER A 137 0.24 -3.35 -3.43
N PHE A 138 0.41 -2.29 -2.64
CA PHE A 138 0.12 -2.26 -1.21
C PHE A 138 -0.89 -1.17 -0.90
N VAL A 139 -1.94 -1.49 -0.16
CA VAL A 139 -2.88 -0.53 0.38
C VAL A 139 -2.53 -0.27 1.84
N ILE A 140 -2.28 1.00 2.15
CA ILE A 140 -1.87 1.48 3.47
C ILE A 140 -3.03 2.32 4.02
N ASN A 141 -3.44 2.04 5.25
CA ASN A 141 -4.49 2.80 5.92
C ASN A 141 -3.96 4.12 6.54
N LYS A 142 -4.87 4.93 7.09
CA LYS A 142 -4.55 6.23 7.70
C LYS A 142 -3.55 6.15 8.87
N GLN A 143 -3.45 4.99 9.54
CA GLN A 143 -2.48 4.72 10.61
C GLN A 143 -1.11 4.26 10.09
N GLY A 144 -0.91 4.20 8.76
CA GLY A 144 0.34 3.75 8.14
C GLY A 144 0.53 2.23 8.13
N ARG A 145 -0.55 1.44 8.25
CA ARG A 145 -0.50 -0.03 8.23
C ARG A 145 -0.88 -0.58 6.87
N ILE A 146 -0.15 -1.59 6.41
CA ILE A 146 -0.45 -2.32 5.16
C ILE A 146 -1.65 -3.23 5.43
N ILE A 147 -2.82 -2.85 4.94
CA ILE A 147 -4.08 -3.59 5.14
C ILE A 147 -4.38 -4.58 4.01
N LYS A 148 -3.73 -4.42 2.85
CA LYS A 148 -3.86 -5.32 1.72
C LYS A 148 -2.64 -5.27 0.83
N SER A 149 -2.25 -6.42 0.27
CA SER A 149 -1.30 -6.54 -0.84
C SER A 149 -1.95 -7.26 -2.01
N TYR A 150 -1.58 -6.85 -3.21
CA TYR A 150 -1.97 -7.47 -4.48
C TYR A 150 -0.70 -7.86 -5.23
N LEU A 151 -0.60 -9.11 -5.64
CA LEU A 151 0.42 -9.59 -6.55
C LEU A 151 -0.26 -9.82 -7.91
N GLY A 152 0.14 -9.08 -8.93
CA GLY A 152 -0.55 -9.01 -10.21
C GLY A 152 -1.57 -7.85 -10.29
N GLU A 153 -2.38 -7.85 -11.35
CA GLU A 153 -3.35 -6.79 -11.64
C GLU A 153 -4.35 -6.56 -10.50
N LEU A 154 -4.73 -5.31 -10.28
CA LEU A 154 -5.74 -4.91 -9.30
C LEU A 154 -7.15 -5.37 -9.74
N ASP A 155 -7.87 -6.04 -8.83
CA ASP A 155 -9.32 -6.18 -8.95
C ASP A 155 -9.96 -4.85 -8.51
N PHE A 156 -10.27 -3.98 -9.47
CA PHE A 156 -10.77 -2.64 -9.19
C PHE A 156 -12.08 -2.61 -8.43
N VAL A 157 -12.94 -3.62 -8.59
CA VAL A 157 -14.20 -3.70 -7.83
C VAL A 157 -13.90 -3.93 -6.35
N LYS A 158 -13.10 -4.94 -6.03
CA LYS A 158 -12.70 -5.21 -4.65
C LYS A 158 -11.86 -4.09 -4.06
N PHE A 159 -11.01 -3.47 -4.87
CA PHE A 159 -10.21 -2.34 -4.44
C PHE A 159 -11.08 -1.12 -4.05
N GLN A 160 -12.10 -0.78 -4.85
CA GLN A 160 -13.04 0.28 -4.50
C GLN A 160 -13.81 -0.02 -3.21
N MET A 161 -14.31 -1.24 -3.02
CA MET A 161 -14.97 -1.64 -1.78
C MET A 161 -14.06 -1.49 -0.55
N LEU A 162 -12.79 -1.84 -0.70
CA LEU A 162 -11.78 -1.65 0.35
C LEU A 162 -11.56 -0.15 0.64
N LEU A 163 -11.43 0.69 -0.40
CA LEU A 163 -11.27 2.14 -0.24
C LEU A 163 -12.47 2.78 0.47
N ASP A 164 -13.70 2.43 0.05
CA ASP A 164 -14.93 2.95 0.65
C ASP A 164 -15.02 2.62 2.15
N THR A 165 -14.43 1.52 2.57
CA THR A 165 -14.35 1.12 3.98
C THR A 165 -13.22 1.87 4.70
N ALA A 166 -12.01 1.83 4.16
CA ALA A 166 -10.80 2.38 4.79
C ALA A 166 -10.86 3.92 4.92
N LEU A 167 -11.51 4.61 3.97
CA LEU A 167 -11.67 6.06 4.02
C LEU A 167 -12.62 6.53 5.13
N LYS A 168 -13.56 5.67 5.59
CA LYS A 168 -14.48 5.98 6.69
C LYS A 168 -13.85 5.76 8.07
N GLU A 169 -12.76 5.01 8.16
CA GLU A 169 -12.05 4.80 9.43
C GLU A 169 -11.45 6.12 9.94
N ALA A 170 -11.40 6.26 11.27
CA ALA A 170 -10.73 7.39 11.91
C ALA A 170 -9.21 7.36 11.60
N ALA A 171 -8.59 8.55 11.55
CA ALA A 171 -7.15 8.68 11.38
C ALA A 171 -6.38 8.32 12.66
#